data_ea637cac2711cb5a9b15f755b1cbb742
#
_entry.id   ea637cac2711cb5a9b15f755b1cbb742
#
_cell.length_a   1.000
_cell.length_b   1.000
_cell.length_c   1.000
_cell.angle_alpha   90.00
_cell.angle_beta   90.00
_cell.angle_gamma   90.00
#
_symmetry.space_group_name_H-M   'P 1'
#
loop_
_entity.id
_entity.type
_entity.pdbx_description
1 polymer ?
#
loop_
_entity_poly.entity_id
_entity_poly.type
_entity_poly.pdbx_seq_one_letter_code
_entity_poly.pdbx_strand_id
1 'polypeptide(L)'
;MYIEDFIQQLDKLKQNKKEFRYTLGKNLQVDDFNSIEKKLKITIPDKIKDFYLVANGLITNNPEFEIVTIDSWEVNSEYIHFATFDQIHKIHFRISEVNQAGEWTICNLADSYEITLTISSFWSNKIWQWIMKNKKIWANNWWLT
;
A
#
# COMPACT_ATOMS: atom_id res chain seq x y z
N MET A 1 2.19 16.18 3.21
CA MET A 1 0.99 15.55 3.80
C MET A 1 1.42 14.40 4.71
N TYR A 2 0.91 14.36 5.92
CA TYR A 2 1.24 13.31 6.88
C TYR A 2 0.34 12.10 6.68
N ILE A 3 0.85 10.91 7.00
CA ILE A 3 0.07 9.67 6.82
C ILE A 3 -1.24 9.69 7.63
N GLU A 4 -1.26 10.37 8.76
CA GLU A 4 -2.47 10.52 9.58
C GLU A 4 -3.60 11.20 8.82
N ASP A 5 -3.28 12.04 7.84
CA ASP A 5 -4.28 12.72 7.01
C ASP A 5 -4.97 11.78 6.02
N PHE A 6 -4.36 10.62 5.76
CA PHE A 6 -4.89 9.66 4.78
C PHE A 6 -6.31 9.22 5.14
N ILE A 7 -6.51 8.82 6.40
CA ILE A 7 -7.82 8.34 6.84
C ILE A 7 -8.85 9.49 6.87
N GLN A 8 -8.42 10.69 7.26
CA GLN A 8 -9.31 11.86 7.22
C GLN A 8 -9.80 12.13 5.79
N GLN A 9 -8.92 11.97 4.81
CA GLN A 9 -9.30 12.15 3.40
C GLN A 9 -10.25 11.05 2.92
N LEU A 10 -10.04 9.81 3.38
CA LEU A 10 -10.97 8.72 3.08
C LEU A 10 -12.36 9.02 3.66
N ASP A 11 -12.43 9.55 4.89
CA ASP A 11 -13.69 9.93 5.53
C ASP A 11 -14.39 11.05 4.75
N LYS A 12 -13.66 12.06 4.31
CA LYS A 12 -14.22 13.13 3.48
C LYS A 12 -14.77 12.59 2.18
N LEU A 13 -14.04 11.70 1.55
CA LEU A 13 -14.48 11.09 0.30
C LEU A 13 -15.75 10.25 0.50
N LYS A 14 -15.82 9.53 1.60
CA LYS A 14 -16.98 8.73 1.96
C LYS A 14 -18.24 9.60 2.08
N GLN A 15 -18.09 10.83 2.61
CA GLN A 15 -19.20 11.77 2.72
C GLN A 15 -19.62 12.36 1.36
N ASN A 16 -18.65 12.57 0.46
CA ASN A 16 -18.86 13.26 -0.82
C ASN A 16 -19.15 12.33 -1.98
N LYS A 17 -18.72 11.09 -1.91
CA LYS A 17 -18.91 10.09 -2.96
C LYS A 17 -19.79 8.97 -2.41
N LYS A 18 -21.06 8.99 -2.79
CA LYS A 18 -22.15 8.21 -2.18
C LYS A 18 -21.87 6.72 -2.09
N GLU A 19 -21.22 6.14 -3.09
CA GLU A 19 -21.01 4.70 -3.16
C GLU A 19 -19.65 4.25 -2.61
N PHE A 20 -18.78 5.20 -2.30
CA PHE A 20 -17.47 4.87 -1.77
C PHE A 20 -17.57 4.39 -0.32
N ARG A 21 -16.90 3.28 -0.03
CA ARG A 21 -16.83 2.72 1.32
C ARG A 21 -15.42 2.25 1.60
N TYR A 22 -15.03 2.25 2.87
CA TYR A 22 -13.78 1.65 3.28
C TYR A 22 -13.91 1.02 4.67
N THR A 23 -13.07 0.03 4.93
CA THR A 23 -12.92 -0.56 6.26
C THR A 23 -11.43 -0.71 6.57
N LEU A 24 -11.11 -0.72 7.86
CA LEU A 24 -9.75 -0.94 8.34
C LEU A 24 -9.70 -2.23 9.14
N GLY A 25 -8.58 -2.93 9.06
CA GLY A 25 -8.33 -4.10 9.86
C GLY A 25 -7.86 -3.74 11.26
N LYS A 26 -7.18 -4.69 11.89
CA LYS A 26 -6.69 -4.59 13.26
C LYS A 26 -5.69 -3.43 13.41
N ASN A 27 -5.81 -2.67 14.52
CA ASN A 27 -4.81 -1.70 14.93
C ASN A 27 -3.53 -2.43 15.35
N LEU A 28 -2.38 -1.90 14.92
CA LEU A 28 -1.08 -2.49 15.22
C LEU A 28 -0.39 -1.77 16.36
N GLN A 29 0.44 -2.52 17.08
CA GLN A 29 1.36 -2.02 18.09
C GLN A 29 2.79 -2.26 17.60
N VAL A 30 3.75 -1.59 18.22
CA VAL A 30 5.18 -1.75 17.88
C VAL A 30 5.61 -3.23 17.94
N ASP A 31 5.12 -3.96 18.94
CA ASP A 31 5.46 -5.38 19.11
C ASP A 31 4.98 -6.26 17.95
N ASP A 32 3.91 -5.86 17.27
CA ASP A 32 3.43 -6.60 16.10
C ASP A 32 4.47 -6.57 14.97
N PHE A 33 5.12 -5.43 14.76
CA PHE A 33 6.19 -5.33 13.76
C PHE A 33 7.38 -6.19 14.13
N ASN A 34 7.76 -6.18 15.42
CA ASN A 34 8.88 -6.99 15.90
C ASN A 34 8.63 -8.48 15.65
N SER A 35 7.41 -8.94 15.89
CA SER A 35 7.01 -10.33 15.66
C SER A 35 7.12 -10.71 14.19
N ILE A 36 6.65 -9.85 13.29
CA ILE A 36 6.71 -10.08 11.84
C ILE A 36 8.16 -10.07 11.34
N GLU A 37 8.97 -9.11 11.80
CA GLU A 37 10.38 -9.03 11.42
C GLU A 37 11.12 -10.30 11.81
N LYS A 38 10.84 -10.82 13.00
CA LYS A 38 11.46 -12.05 13.49
C LYS A 38 11.00 -13.25 12.68
N LYS A 39 9.69 -13.35 12.44
CA LYS A 39 9.09 -14.47 11.70
C LYS A 39 9.61 -14.55 10.27
N LEU A 40 9.66 -13.41 9.58
CA LEU A 40 10.03 -13.34 8.17
C LEU A 40 11.52 -13.08 7.95
N LYS A 41 12.27 -12.81 9.03
CA LYS A 41 13.72 -12.50 8.98
C LYS A 41 14.01 -11.30 8.10
N ILE A 42 13.25 -10.22 8.31
CA ILE A 42 13.35 -8.96 7.56
C ILE A 42 13.45 -7.78 8.52
N THR A 43 13.89 -6.64 8.00
CA THR A 43 13.85 -5.36 8.71
C THR A 43 12.96 -4.41 7.94
N ILE A 44 11.82 -4.06 8.53
CA ILE A 44 10.83 -3.22 7.87
C ILE A 44 11.26 -1.76 7.96
N PRO A 45 11.36 -1.02 6.83
CA PRO A 45 11.67 0.41 6.88
C PRO A 45 10.67 1.19 7.73
N ASP A 46 11.15 2.19 8.48
CA ASP A 46 10.32 2.93 9.44
C ASP A 46 9.10 3.58 8.80
N LYS A 47 9.23 4.13 7.60
CA LYS A 47 8.11 4.78 6.91
C LYS A 47 7.01 3.80 6.54
N ILE A 48 7.38 2.56 6.24
CA ILE A 48 6.40 1.51 5.96
C ILE A 48 5.70 1.09 7.24
N LYS A 49 6.42 1.03 8.37
CA LYS A 49 5.78 0.80 9.68
C LYS A 49 4.76 1.90 9.99
N ASP A 50 5.12 3.16 9.79
CA ASP A 50 4.23 4.30 10.02
C ASP A 50 2.95 4.17 9.19
N PHE A 51 3.09 3.79 7.92
CA PHE A 51 1.95 3.57 7.03
C PHE A 51 1.03 2.47 7.57
N TYR A 52 1.60 1.35 7.99
CA TYR A 52 0.82 0.21 8.47
C TYR A 52 0.15 0.46 9.81
N LEU A 53 0.66 1.36 10.64
CA LEU A 53 -0.04 1.78 11.87
C LEU A 53 -1.38 2.42 11.53
N VAL A 54 -1.53 3.00 10.34
CA VAL A 54 -2.73 3.72 9.92
C VAL A 54 -3.61 2.88 9.00
N ALA A 55 -3.02 2.05 8.14
CA ALA A 55 -3.72 1.44 7.02
C ALA A 55 -3.64 -0.10 6.97
N ASN A 56 -3.43 -0.75 8.12
CA ASN A 56 -3.36 -2.21 8.16
C ASN A 56 -4.69 -2.84 7.77
N GLY A 57 -4.70 -3.60 6.66
CA GLY A 57 -5.92 -4.26 6.21
C GLY A 57 -6.98 -3.31 5.67
N LEU A 58 -6.58 -2.20 5.07
CA LEU A 58 -7.51 -1.28 4.44
C LEU A 58 -8.17 -1.93 3.22
N ILE A 59 -9.49 -1.87 3.15
CA ILE A 59 -10.24 -2.32 1.98
C ILE A 59 -11.18 -1.19 1.57
N THR A 60 -11.18 -0.83 0.29
CA THR A 60 -12.11 0.15 -0.26
C THR A 60 -13.02 -0.51 -1.31
N ASN A 61 -14.18 0.10 -1.52
CA ASN A 61 -15.10 -0.29 -2.58
C ASN A 61 -15.50 0.96 -3.37
N ASN A 62 -15.63 0.80 -4.69
CA ASN A 62 -16.08 1.86 -5.60
C ASN A 62 -15.12 3.05 -5.65
N PRO A 63 -13.87 2.86 -6.03
CA PRO A 63 -13.29 1.65 -6.61
C PRO A 63 -12.66 0.70 -5.57
N GLU A 64 -12.41 -0.53 -5.98
CA GLU A 64 -11.82 -1.53 -5.11
C GLU A 64 -10.30 -1.41 -5.02
N PHE A 65 -9.82 -1.44 -3.78
CA PHE A 65 -8.41 -1.39 -3.46
C PHE A 65 -8.21 -2.06 -2.09
N GLU A 66 -7.10 -2.75 -1.93
CA GLU A 66 -6.79 -3.41 -0.67
C GLU A 66 -5.33 -3.22 -0.27
N ILE A 67 -5.11 -2.87 1.00
CA ILE A 67 -3.83 -3.05 1.68
C ILE A 67 -3.96 -4.33 2.50
N VAL A 68 -3.14 -5.32 2.19
CA VAL A 68 -3.16 -6.62 2.88
C VAL A 68 -2.68 -6.43 4.33
N THR A 69 -3.31 -7.13 5.28
CA THR A 69 -2.86 -7.07 6.68
C THR A 69 -1.43 -7.57 6.80
N ILE A 70 -0.69 -6.99 7.75
CA ILE A 70 0.71 -7.38 7.95
C ILE A 70 0.84 -8.86 8.35
N ASP A 71 -0.16 -9.39 9.04
CA ASP A 71 -0.19 -10.81 9.44
C ASP A 71 -0.23 -11.76 8.23
N SER A 72 -0.68 -11.27 7.09
CA SER A 72 -0.77 -12.04 5.84
C SER A 72 0.48 -11.95 4.98
N TRP A 73 1.48 -11.20 5.41
CA TRP A 73 2.71 -11.05 4.63
C TRP A 73 3.43 -12.38 4.49
N GLU A 74 3.83 -12.70 3.27
CA GLU A 74 4.67 -13.85 2.95
C GLU A 74 5.81 -13.37 2.05
N VAL A 75 7.01 -13.89 2.31
CA VAL A 75 8.16 -13.59 1.46
C VAL A 75 8.20 -14.63 0.36
N ASN A 76 8.06 -14.19 -0.89
CA ASN A 76 8.19 -15.03 -2.08
C ASN A 76 9.36 -14.51 -2.91
N SER A 77 10.46 -15.26 -2.93
CA SER A 77 11.72 -14.82 -3.51
C SER A 77 12.17 -13.54 -2.80
N GLU A 78 12.22 -12.41 -3.48
CA GLU A 78 12.62 -11.12 -2.90
C GLU A 78 11.44 -10.15 -2.77
N TYR A 79 10.20 -10.66 -2.75
CA TYR A 79 9.00 -9.82 -2.80
C TYR A 79 8.02 -10.16 -1.70
N ILE A 80 7.26 -9.12 -1.27
CA ILE A 80 6.10 -9.28 -0.40
C ILE A 80 4.90 -8.62 -1.10
N HIS A 81 3.83 -9.38 -1.32
CA HIS A 81 2.56 -8.83 -1.79
C HIS A 81 1.92 -8.03 -0.66
N PHE A 82 1.64 -6.73 -0.89
CA PHE A 82 1.05 -5.90 0.17
C PHE A 82 -0.21 -5.15 -0.25
N ALA A 83 -0.48 -5.03 -1.55
CA ALA A 83 -1.65 -4.29 -2.04
C ALA A 83 -2.22 -4.93 -3.29
N THR A 84 -3.51 -4.70 -3.54
CA THR A 84 -4.20 -5.20 -4.73
C THR A 84 -5.15 -4.13 -5.23
N PHE A 85 -5.06 -3.80 -6.52
CA PHE A 85 -5.99 -2.89 -7.18
C PHE A 85 -7.00 -3.68 -7.98
N ASP A 86 -8.27 -3.28 -7.89
CA ASP A 86 -9.36 -3.82 -8.71
C ASP A 86 -9.45 -5.35 -8.61
N GLN A 87 -9.18 -5.89 -7.44
CA GLN A 87 -9.22 -7.32 -7.07
C GLN A 87 -8.17 -8.20 -7.75
N ILE A 88 -7.46 -7.73 -8.78
CA ILE A 88 -6.59 -8.60 -9.59
C ILE A 88 -5.16 -8.10 -9.78
N HIS A 89 -4.90 -6.80 -9.61
CA HIS A 89 -3.58 -6.23 -9.88
C HIS A 89 -2.76 -6.17 -8.60
N LYS A 90 -1.89 -7.16 -8.41
CA LYS A 90 -1.07 -7.31 -7.19
C LYS A 90 0.15 -6.41 -7.22
N ILE A 91 0.38 -5.73 -6.12
CA ILE A 91 1.50 -4.81 -5.92
C ILE A 91 2.40 -5.37 -4.82
N HIS A 92 3.70 -5.29 -5.02
CA HIS A 92 4.70 -5.90 -4.15
C HIS A 92 5.70 -4.87 -3.66
N PHE A 93 6.24 -5.11 -2.45
CA PHE A 93 7.51 -4.54 -2.03
C PHE A 93 8.62 -5.44 -2.54
N ARG A 94 9.69 -4.85 -3.09
CA ARG A 94 10.94 -5.57 -3.35
C ARG A 94 11.82 -5.41 -2.11
N ILE A 95 12.09 -6.52 -1.43
CA ILE A 95 12.73 -6.49 -0.11
C ILE A 95 14.20 -6.90 -0.13
N SER A 96 14.76 -7.24 -1.30
CA SER A 96 16.15 -7.69 -1.42
C SER A 96 17.15 -6.60 -1.05
N GLU A 97 16.75 -5.33 -1.17
CA GLU A 97 17.59 -4.19 -0.80
C GLU A 97 16.74 -2.99 -0.44
N VAL A 98 17.31 -2.13 0.40
CA VAL A 98 16.75 -0.81 0.68
C VAL A 98 17.24 0.12 -0.42
N ASN A 99 16.31 0.86 -1.03
CA ASN A 99 16.65 1.77 -2.14
C ASN A 99 17.28 3.07 -1.65
N GLN A 100 17.59 3.98 -2.57
CA GLN A 100 18.23 5.26 -2.24
C GLN A 100 17.35 6.18 -1.38
N ALA A 101 16.05 5.92 -1.28
CA ALA A 101 15.15 6.67 -0.41
C ALA A 101 15.07 6.07 1.00
N GLY A 102 15.78 4.97 1.27
CA GLY A 102 15.75 4.31 2.58
C GLY A 102 14.56 3.40 2.77
N GLU A 103 13.88 3.01 1.71
CA GLU A 103 12.67 2.17 1.75
C GLU A 103 12.76 1.02 0.75
N TRP A 104 11.74 0.19 0.72
CA TRP A 104 11.58 -0.86 -0.29
C TRP A 104 10.86 -0.30 -1.51
N THR A 105 11.39 -0.58 -2.69
CA THR A 105 10.75 -0.17 -3.95
C THR A 105 9.42 -0.89 -4.11
N ILE A 106 8.40 -0.15 -4.53
CA ILE A 106 7.06 -0.67 -4.78
C ILE A 106 6.92 -0.93 -6.27
N CYS A 107 6.53 -2.15 -6.64
CA CYS A 107 6.53 -2.57 -8.02
C CYS A 107 5.34 -3.46 -8.39
N ASN A 108 5.05 -3.49 -9.69
CA ASN A 108 4.13 -4.43 -10.29
C ASN A 108 4.96 -5.45 -11.08
N LEU A 109 4.96 -6.70 -10.63
CA LEU A 109 5.78 -7.75 -11.22
C LEU A 109 5.27 -8.21 -12.59
N ALA A 110 3.97 -8.03 -12.85
CA ALA A 110 3.37 -8.49 -14.10
C ALA A 110 4.00 -7.85 -15.34
N ASP A 111 4.40 -6.56 -15.25
CA ASP A 111 5.04 -5.86 -16.36
C ASP A 111 6.39 -5.24 -15.94
N SER A 112 6.98 -5.73 -14.85
CA SER A 112 8.30 -5.28 -14.36
C SER A 112 8.36 -3.78 -14.14
N TYR A 113 7.28 -3.17 -13.66
CA TYR A 113 7.17 -1.72 -13.49
C TYR A 113 7.46 -1.33 -12.04
N GLU A 114 8.42 -0.42 -11.84
CA GLU A 114 8.69 0.20 -10.55
C GLU A 114 7.75 1.40 -10.39
N ILE A 115 6.77 1.28 -9.46
CA ILE A 115 5.72 2.27 -9.31
C ILE A 115 6.23 3.48 -8.54
N THR A 116 6.76 3.27 -7.33
CA THR A 116 7.34 4.33 -6.51
C THR A 116 8.51 3.80 -5.69
N LEU A 117 9.37 4.72 -5.26
CA LEU A 117 10.49 4.41 -4.35
C LEU A 117 10.10 4.56 -2.88
N THR A 118 8.97 5.22 -2.59
CA THR A 118 8.52 5.45 -1.22
C THR A 118 7.05 5.10 -1.06
N ILE A 119 6.69 4.69 0.16
CA ILE A 119 5.30 4.45 0.50
C ILE A 119 4.51 5.77 0.54
N SER A 120 5.18 6.86 0.88
CA SER A 120 4.55 8.18 0.91
C SER A 120 4.04 8.60 -0.47
N SER A 121 4.87 8.48 -1.51
CA SER A 121 4.45 8.77 -2.89
C SER A 121 3.33 7.83 -3.35
N PHE A 122 3.39 6.57 -2.90
CA PHE A 122 2.40 5.58 -3.27
C PHE A 122 1.01 5.98 -2.74
N TRP A 123 0.88 6.27 -1.44
CA TRP A 123 -0.44 6.58 -0.89
C TRP A 123 -0.90 8.01 -1.23
N SER A 124 0.01 8.99 -1.22
CA SER A 124 -0.38 10.40 -1.41
C SER A 124 -0.69 10.73 -2.86
N ASN A 125 -0.17 9.96 -3.80
CA ASN A 125 -0.38 10.21 -5.23
C ASN A 125 -1.07 9.02 -5.91
N LYS A 126 -0.42 7.86 -5.95
CA LYS A 126 -0.89 6.74 -6.78
C LYS A 126 -2.24 6.20 -6.32
N ILE A 127 -2.43 5.99 -5.02
CA ILE A 127 -3.71 5.50 -4.51
C ILE A 127 -4.83 6.47 -4.86
N TRP A 128 -4.59 7.80 -4.69
CA TRP A 128 -5.61 8.80 -4.99
C TRP A 128 -5.92 8.90 -6.49
N GLN A 129 -4.93 8.73 -7.37
CA GLN A 129 -5.18 8.69 -8.80
C GLN A 129 -6.15 7.55 -9.17
N TRP A 130 -6.04 6.42 -8.49
CA TRP A 130 -6.99 5.32 -8.69
C TRP A 130 -8.36 5.65 -8.07
N ILE A 131 -8.39 6.02 -6.79
CA ILE A 131 -9.65 6.23 -6.06
C ILE A 131 -10.45 7.39 -6.66
N MET A 132 -9.79 8.50 -6.98
CA MET A 132 -10.46 9.71 -7.44
C MET A 132 -10.71 9.76 -8.93
N LYS A 133 -9.83 9.15 -9.73
CA LYS A 133 -9.84 9.30 -11.19
C LYS A 133 -9.85 8.00 -11.95
N ASN A 134 -9.86 6.86 -11.25
CA ASN A 134 -9.82 5.53 -11.85
C ASN A 134 -8.61 5.33 -12.79
N LYS A 135 -7.47 5.99 -12.48
CA LYS A 135 -6.24 5.81 -13.23
C LYS A 135 -5.59 4.47 -12.85
N LYS A 136 -5.19 3.69 -13.84
CA LYS A 136 -4.61 2.36 -13.64
C LYS A 136 -3.12 2.46 -13.27
N ILE A 137 -2.83 3.01 -12.10
CA ILE A 137 -1.47 3.41 -11.68
C ILE A 137 -0.48 2.24 -11.58
N TRP A 138 -0.95 1.01 -11.60
CA TRP A 138 -0.10 -0.17 -11.60
C TRP A 138 0.52 -0.46 -12.98
N ALA A 139 0.04 0.21 -14.03
CA ALA A 139 0.52 0.04 -15.40
C ALA A 139 1.60 1.07 -15.73
N ASN A 140 2.61 0.65 -16.46
CA ASN A 140 3.73 1.51 -16.86
C ASN A 140 3.31 2.74 -17.66
N ASN A 141 2.13 2.68 -18.29
CA ASN A 141 1.61 3.78 -19.12
C ASN A 141 0.33 4.39 -18.52
N TRP A 142 0.20 4.37 -17.21
CA TRP A 142 -1.03 4.75 -16.51
C TRP A 142 -1.52 6.16 -16.84
N TRP A 143 -0.59 7.10 -17.11
CA TRP A 143 -0.95 8.49 -17.43
C TRP A 143 -1.65 8.62 -18.78
N LEU A 144 -1.58 7.59 -19.63
CA LEU A 144 -2.27 7.58 -20.91
C LEU A 144 -3.72 7.09 -20.81
N THR A 145 -4.11 6.59 -19.65
CA THR A 145 -5.48 6.12 -19.40
C THR A 145 -6.35 7.18 -18.72
#